data_b6972d0670955d1c0b4b5adeec34bf61
#
_entry.id   b6972d0670955d1c0b4b5adeec34bf61
#
_cell.length_a   1.000
_cell.length_b   1.000
_cell.length_c   1.000
_cell.angle_alpha   90.00
_cell.angle_beta   90.00
_cell.angle_gamma   90.00
#
_symmetry.space_group_name_H-M   'P 1'
#
loop_
_entity.id
_entity.type
_entity.pdbx_description
1 polymer ?
#
loop_
_entity_poly.entity_id
_entity_poly.type
_entity_poly.pdbx_seq_one_letter_code
_entity_poly.pdbx_strand_id
1 'polypeptide(L)' 'MKKIIYTKDKCGGCITLKRDLDRQGAVYEERDSSRLERPEDEIDIKAFVEEVVMKNIAPKDISFPIEYDYQAEKM' A
#
# COMPACT_ATOMS: atom_id res chain seq x y z
N MET A 1 -6.48 10.67 8.53
CA MET A 1 -6.06 9.34 8.02
C MET A 1 -5.84 9.43 6.52
N LYS A 2 -4.76 8.89 6.02
CA LYS A 2 -4.41 8.93 4.62
C LYS A 2 -4.40 7.50 4.05
N LYS A 3 -5.14 7.28 2.97
CA LYS A 3 -5.14 5.97 2.32
C LYS A 3 -4.03 5.91 1.28
N ILE A 4 -3.19 4.90 1.40
CA ILE A 4 -2.11 4.63 0.47
C ILE A 4 -2.39 3.28 -0.19
N ILE A 5 -2.23 3.19 -1.49
CA ILE A 5 -2.31 1.90 -2.17
C ILE A 5 -0.98 1.62 -2.87
N TYR A 6 -0.52 0.39 -2.77
CA TYR A 6 0.68 -0.06 -3.46
C TYR A 6 0.27 -0.97 -4.59
N THR A 7 0.69 -0.64 -5.79
CA THR A 7 0.30 -1.35 -7.00
C THR A 7 1.54 -1.77 -7.78
N LYS A 8 1.38 -2.69 -8.70
CA LYS A 8 2.47 -3.11 -9.58
C LYS A 8 1.97 -3.16 -11.01
N ASP A 9 2.91 -3.24 -11.95
CA ASP A 9 2.58 -3.33 -13.37
C ASP A 9 1.84 -4.62 -13.68
N LYS A 10 0.91 -4.55 -14.63
CA LYS A 10 0.15 -5.70 -15.12
C LYS A 10 -0.63 -6.41 -14.01
N CYS A 11 -1.13 -5.63 -13.07
CA CYS A 11 -1.90 -6.17 -11.96
C CYS A 11 -3.38 -5.88 -12.16
N GLY A 12 -4.14 -6.92 -12.52
CA GLY A 12 -5.59 -6.78 -12.73
C GLY A 12 -6.32 -6.36 -11.46
N GLY A 13 -5.92 -6.90 -10.31
CA GLY A 13 -6.51 -6.54 -9.02
C GLY A 13 -6.26 -5.08 -8.66
N CYS A 14 -5.09 -4.54 -9.04
CA CYS A 14 -4.78 -3.14 -8.79
C CYS A 14 -5.71 -2.23 -9.58
N ILE A 15 -5.98 -2.58 -10.83
CA ILE A 15 -6.89 -1.81 -11.68
C ILE A 15 -8.30 -1.83 -11.09
N THR A 16 -8.76 -3.00 -10.65
CA THR A 16 -10.07 -3.16 -10.05
C THR A 16 -10.19 -2.34 -8.77
N LEU A 17 -9.17 -2.38 -7.92
CA LEU A 17 -9.18 -1.63 -6.67
C LEU A 17 -9.27 -0.12 -6.93
N LYS A 18 -8.46 0.38 -7.87
CA LYS A 18 -8.49 1.81 -8.17
C LYS A 18 -9.86 2.23 -8.72
N ARG A 19 -10.44 1.40 -9.58
CA ARG A 19 -11.77 1.69 -10.12
C ARG A 19 -12.82 1.74 -9.02
N ASP A 20 -12.77 0.80 -8.08
CA ASP A 20 -13.72 0.77 -6.97
C ASP A 20 -13.56 1.99 -6.07
N LEU A 21 -12.32 2.37 -5.76
CA LEU A 21 -12.05 3.56 -4.94
C LEU A 21 -12.54 4.83 -5.62
N ASP A 22 -12.29 4.94 -6.93
CA ASP A 22 -12.76 6.10 -7.70
C ASP A 22 -14.29 6.17 -7.71
N ARG A 23 -14.94 5.03 -7.83
CA ARG A 23 -16.42 4.96 -7.83
C ARG A 23 -16.98 5.41 -6.48
N GLN A 24 -16.27 5.09 -5.39
CA GLN A 24 -16.68 5.47 -4.04
C GLN A 24 -16.35 6.93 -3.73
N GLY A 25 -15.62 7.61 -4.63
CA GLY A 25 -15.17 8.96 -4.35
C GLY A 25 -14.06 9.03 -3.30
N ALA A 26 -13.36 7.91 -3.08
CA ALA A 26 -12.30 7.86 -2.09
C ALA A 26 -11.06 8.62 -2.58
N VAL A 27 -10.39 9.29 -1.65
CA VAL A 27 -9.12 9.96 -1.94
C VAL A 27 -8.00 9.05 -1.47
N TYR A 28 -7.07 8.75 -2.35
CA TYR A 28 -5.95 7.86 -2.04
C TYR A 28 -4.70 8.31 -2.78
N GLU A 29 -3.55 7.83 -2.29
CA GLU A 29 -2.27 8.02 -2.96
C GLU A 29 -1.80 6.68 -3.49
N GLU A 30 -1.45 6.61 -4.77
CA GLU A 30 -0.92 5.38 -5.38
C GLU A 30 0.60 5.41 -5.34
N ARG A 31 1.20 4.31 -4.90
CA ARG A 31 2.65 4.14 -4.86
C ARG A 31 3.02 2.83 -5.55
N ASP A 32 4.22 2.79 -6.10
CA ASP A 32 4.71 1.59 -6.76
C ASP A 32 5.09 0.51 -5.75
N SER A 33 4.95 -0.76 -6.16
CA SER A 33 5.29 -1.89 -5.30
C SER A 33 6.75 -1.86 -4.84
N SER A 34 7.64 -1.27 -5.63
CA SER A 34 9.04 -1.15 -5.25
C SER A 34 9.25 -0.37 -3.96
N ARG A 35 8.31 0.51 -3.61
CA ARG A 35 8.39 1.29 -2.37
C ARG A 35 8.24 0.41 -1.12
N LEU A 36 7.62 -0.75 -1.24
CA LEU A 36 7.57 -1.71 -0.13
C LEU A 36 8.85 -2.52 -0.05
N GLU A 37 9.47 -2.82 -1.19
CA GLU A 37 10.75 -3.52 -1.18
C GLU A 37 11.88 -2.63 -0.70
N ARG A 38 11.81 -1.34 -1.03
CA ARG A 38 12.81 -0.33 -0.66
C ARG A 38 12.11 0.90 -0.12
N PRO A 39 11.73 0.88 1.15
CA PRO A 39 11.03 2.02 1.74
C PRO A 39 11.84 3.31 1.61
N GLU A 40 11.17 4.38 1.19
CA GLU A 40 11.85 5.66 0.98
C GLU A 40 11.45 6.70 2.02
N ASP A 41 10.29 6.56 2.65
CA ASP A 41 9.85 7.52 3.66
C ASP A 41 9.17 6.79 4.82
N GLU A 42 8.70 7.56 5.81
CA GLU A 42 8.09 7.00 7.00
C GLU A 42 6.85 6.17 6.69
N ILE A 43 6.05 6.62 5.72
CA ILE A 43 4.84 5.90 5.34
C ILE A 43 5.20 4.52 4.79
N ASP A 44 6.20 4.47 3.90
CA ASP A 44 6.65 3.20 3.33
C ASP A 44 7.21 2.28 4.41
N ILE A 45 7.96 2.83 5.36
CA ILE A 45 8.53 2.04 6.45
C ILE A 45 7.43 1.43 7.29
N LYS A 46 6.42 2.21 7.66
CA LYS A 46 5.30 1.72 8.46
C LYS A 46 4.49 0.68 7.72
N ALA A 47 4.26 0.89 6.42
CA ALA A 47 3.54 -0.08 5.60
C ALA A 47 4.33 -1.38 5.49
N PHE A 48 5.65 -1.30 5.31
CA PHE A 48 6.52 -2.46 5.26
C PHE A 48 6.45 -3.26 6.56
N VAL A 49 6.55 -2.58 7.69
CA VAL A 49 6.48 -3.25 8.99
C VAL A 49 5.13 -3.96 9.13
N GLU A 50 4.04 -3.31 8.80
CA GLU A 50 2.72 -3.89 8.96
C GLU A 50 2.49 -5.07 8.00
N GLU A 51 2.89 -4.94 6.74
CA GLU A 51 2.59 -5.95 5.74
C GLU A 51 3.61 -7.09 5.70
N VAL A 52 4.83 -6.85 6.13
CA VAL A 52 5.90 -7.85 6.07
C VAL A 52 6.22 -8.39 7.45
N VAL A 53 6.59 -7.52 8.37
CA VAL A 53 7.06 -7.94 9.69
C VAL A 53 5.93 -8.50 10.55
N MET A 54 4.85 -7.75 10.69
CA MET A 54 3.75 -8.15 11.56
C MET A 54 2.97 -9.35 11.03
N LYS A 55 2.82 -9.44 9.71
CA LYS A 55 2.14 -10.57 9.09
C LYS A 55 3.07 -11.74 8.82
N ASN A 56 4.37 -11.55 9.05
CA ASN A 56 5.38 -12.58 8.84
C ASN A 56 5.35 -13.14 7.41
N ILE A 57 5.30 -12.24 6.44
CA ILE A 57 5.28 -12.60 5.01
C ILE A 57 6.59 -12.14 4.38
N ALA A 58 7.24 -13.02 3.62
CA ALA A 58 8.46 -12.63 2.90
C ALA A 58 8.12 -11.57 1.86
N PRO A 59 9.00 -10.56 1.64
CA PRO A 59 8.71 -9.50 0.67
C PRO A 59 8.36 -10.04 -0.72
N LYS A 60 8.97 -11.13 -1.16
CA LYS A 60 8.68 -11.73 -2.46
C LYS A 60 7.29 -12.37 -2.54
N ASP A 61 6.68 -12.66 -1.40
CA ASP A 61 5.38 -13.32 -1.32
C ASP A 61 4.23 -12.34 -1.10
N ILE A 62 4.51 -11.04 -1.07
CA ILE A 62 3.48 -10.04 -0.88
C ILE A 62 2.57 -10.00 -2.11
N SER A 63 1.27 -10.07 -1.87
CA SER A 63 0.26 -9.98 -2.93
C SER A 63 -0.19 -8.54 -3.09
N PHE A 64 -0.25 -8.07 -4.33
CA PHE A 64 -0.74 -6.73 -4.64
C PHE A 64 -2.14 -6.84 -5.25
N PRO A 65 -2.98 -5.82 -5.10
CA PRO A 65 -2.72 -4.52 -4.47
C PRO A 65 -2.71 -4.59 -2.95
N ILE A 66 -2.06 -3.61 -2.33
CA ILE A 66 -2.05 -3.46 -0.87
C ILE A 66 -2.66 -2.11 -0.51
N GLU A 67 -3.61 -2.13 0.40
CA GLU A 67 -4.19 -0.92 0.96
C GLU A 67 -3.59 -0.69 2.35
N TYR A 68 -3.06 0.50 2.57
CA TYR A 68 -2.52 0.87 3.86
C TYR A 68 -3.11 2.20 4.30
N ASP A 69 -3.70 2.23 5.48
CA ASP A 69 -4.26 3.45 6.04
C ASP A 69 -3.26 4.05 7.02
N TYR A 70 -2.60 5.12 6.57
CA TYR A 70 -1.58 5.79 7.36
C TYR A 70 -2.23 6.76 8.35
N GLN A 71 -1.85 6.62 9.60
CA GLN A 71 -2.25 7.56 10.65
C GLN A 71 -1.00 8.19 11.20
N ALA A 72 -0.89 9.52 11.03
CA ALA A 72 0.21 10.25 11.65
C ALA A 72 0.05 10.19 13.16
N GLU A 73 1.14 9.87 13.86
CA GLU A 73 1.13 9.90 15.31
C GLU A 73 1.01 11.34 15.76
N LYS A 74 0.03 11.58 16.61
CA LYS A 74 -0.13 12.87 17.26
C LYS A 74 0.35 12.73 18.70
N MET A 75 1.31 13.55 19.01
CA MET A 75 1.78 13.59 20.39
C MET A 75 1.11 14.72 21.13
#